data_1ced482cbaf8d83dfa923aa5a2566177
#
_entry.id   1ced482cbaf8d83dfa923aa5a2566177
#
_cell.length_a   1.000
_cell.length_b   1.000
_cell.length_c   1.000
_cell.angle_alpha   90.00
_cell.angle_beta   90.00
_cell.angle_gamma   90.00
#
_symmetry.space_group_name_H-M   'P 1'
#
loop_
_entity.id
_entity.type
_entity.pdbx_description
1 polymer ?
#
loop_
_entity_poly.entity_id
_entity_poly.type
_entity_poly.pdbx_seq_one_letter_code
_entity_poly.pdbx_strand_id
1 'polypeptide(L)'
;MLSDHEKLNALILRIYDAALDDEQWTLLIRDLTRLLNAEDSILFGSPDTGNDRMLVLSPMINADISAPAAYESHFWKHDIWKAGAAQHGLAHRGAIFHGDQFIERNAFQNTEIYCDFFKPMMNGTGVVLTAVIEEATREQPMPLVLSFYKSLSADSFTQQDEQLIRKLIPHFQRSLAIRRKLLEEQQMRQLRELALDKSKDAIILLNVTGRVLFVNQQAEKLLRHGSLSIRNGRLTSSISSEHRALMTALLNAQAGIGGTLQFGGYNQITRMAILSPIPPARGELLGVSIHIMMIIYDPDRINYSGDLEVFAKRYQLTAAETRILKNLLLQQSTAEIAQVLHISIHTLRTHLKSLFAKTDTKNQRELVNLCRSYPFI
;
A
#
# COMPACT_ATOMS: atom_id res chain seq x y z
N MET A 1 8.59 33.00 29.57
CA MET A 1 7.38 32.19 29.30
C MET A 1 6.92 32.50 27.90
N LEU A 2 6.61 31.52 27.10
CA LEU A 2 6.03 31.73 25.77
C LEU A 2 4.66 32.39 25.88
N SER A 3 4.35 33.33 25.00
CA SER A 3 3.01 33.95 24.92
C SER A 3 1.96 32.89 24.51
N ASP A 4 0.69 33.14 24.78
CA ASP A 4 -0.39 32.22 24.42
C ASP A 4 -0.47 32.00 22.89
N HIS A 5 -0.09 33.01 22.10
CA HIS A 5 0.05 32.87 20.65
C HIS A 5 1.18 31.91 20.25
N GLU A 6 2.33 31.99 20.91
CA GLU A 6 3.47 31.09 20.62
C GLU A 6 3.14 29.65 20.99
N LYS A 7 2.44 29.43 22.10
CA LYS A 7 1.98 28.09 22.50
C LYS A 7 0.98 27.51 21.48
N LEU A 8 0.00 28.32 21.07
CA LEU A 8 -0.97 27.91 20.04
C LEU A 8 -0.29 27.56 18.72
N ASN A 9 0.64 28.39 18.24
CA ASN A 9 1.39 28.13 17.02
C ASN A 9 2.22 26.85 17.11
N ALA A 10 2.85 26.59 18.26
CA ALA A 10 3.60 25.36 18.50
C ALA A 10 2.69 24.12 18.41
N LEU A 11 1.48 24.17 18.97
CA LEU A 11 0.49 23.10 18.86
C LEU A 11 0.04 22.87 17.40
N ILE A 12 -0.21 23.96 16.66
CA ILE A 12 -0.59 23.90 15.25
C ILE A 12 0.50 23.23 14.42
N LEU A 13 1.76 23.60 14.59
CA LEU A 13 2.88 22.97 13.89
C LEU A 13 2.94 21.46 14.18
N ARG A 14 2.79 21.05 15.44
CA ARG A 14 2.79 19.65 15.83
C ARG A 14 1.61 18.86 15.25
N ILE A 15 0.44 19.50 15.09
CA ILE A 15 -0.70 18.88 14.40
C ILE A 15 -0.32 18.55 12.94
N TYR A 16 0.42 19.42 12.26
CA TYR A 16 0.88 19.14 10.89
C TYR A 16 2.04 18.13 10.84
N ASP A 17 2.94 18.13 11.82
CA ASP A 17 3.98 17.10 11.95
C ASP A 17 3.37 15.70 12.14
N ALA A 18 2.27 15.60 12.89
CA ALA A 18 1.53 14.36 13.09
C ALA A 18 0.87 13.81 11.79
N ALA A 19 0.70 14.63 10.75
CA ALA A 19 0.27 14.12 9.44
C ALA A 19 1.33 13.25 8.77
N LEU A 20 2.60 13.44 9.11
CA LEU A 20 3.75 12.76 8.50
C LEU A 20 4.26 11.59 9.34
N ASP A 21 3.99 11.59 10.66
CA ASP A 21 4.50 10.61 11.61
C ASP A 21 3.44 10.28 12.67
N ASP A 22 3.04 9.02 12.71
CA ASP A 22 1.98 8.52 13.59
C ASP A 22 2.28 8.66 15.08
N GLU A 23 3.55 8.58 15.47
CA GLU A 23 3.94 8.70 16.86
C GLU A 23 3.67 10.11 17.40
N GLN A 24 3.67 11.11 16.53
CA GLN A 24 3.40 12.50 16.90
C GLN A 24 1.96 12.72 17.39
N TRP A 25 0.97 11.92 16.91
CA TRP A 25 -0.40 11.99 17.43
C TRP A 25 -0.44 11.75 18.94
N THR A 26 0.20 10.68 19.40
CA THR A 26 0.23 10.33 20.84
C THR A 26 0.89 11.43 21.65
N LEU A 27 2.00 11.98 21.18
CA LEU A 27 2.71 13.06 21.88
C LEU A 27 1.87 14.34 21.94
N LEU A 28 1.26 14.72 20.82
CA LEU A 28 0.39 15.89 20.70
C LEU A 28 -0.83 15.79 21.65
N ILE A 29 -1.55 14.66 21.60
CA ILE A 29 -2.74 14.46 22.41
C ILE A 29 -2.39 14.45 23.90
N ARG A 30 -1.29 13.83 24.30
CA ARG A 30 -0.79 13.88 25.68
C ARG A 30 -0.50 15.30 26.15
N ASP A 31 0.08 16.15 25.31
CA ASP A 31 0.37 17.53 25.69
C ASP A 31 -0.92 18.36 25.79
N LEU A 32 -1.90 18.13 24.92
CA LEU A 32 -3.22 18.74 25.04
C LEU A 32 -3.94 18.26 26.31
N THR A 33 -3.85 16.99 26.65
CA THR A 33 -4.40 16.44 27.90
C THR A 33 -3.87 17.19 29.12
N ARG A 34 -2.55 17.39 29.18
CA ARG A 34 -1.90 18.15 30.26
C ARG A 34 -2.34 19.62 30.28
N LEU A 35 -2.42 20.24 29.10
CA LEU A 35 -2.80 21.65 28.97
C LEU A 35 -4.22 21.92 29.44
N LEU A 36 -5.13 20.96 29.23
CA LEU A 36 -6.53 21.02 29.62
C LEU A 36 -6.76 20.51 31.07
N ASN A 37 -5.69 20.14 31.78
CA ASN A 37 -5.77 19.49 33.08
C ASN A 37 -6.73 18.27 33.08
N ALA A 38 -6.73 17.53 31.96
CA ALA A 38 -7.49 16.31 31.82
C ALA A 38 -6.67 15.10 32.35
N GLU A 39 -7.35 14.06 32.79
CA GLU A 39 -6.73 12.84 33.29
C GLU A 39 -6.46 11.87 32.15
N ASP A 40 -7.34 11.89 31.14
CA ASP A 40 -7.20 11.04 29.96
C ASP A 40 -7.77 11.72 28.71
N SER A 41 -7.44 11.16 27.56
CA SER A 41 -7.92 11.62 26.26
C SER A 41 -7.81 10.54 25.21
N ILE A 42 -8.60 10.66 24.16
CA ILE A 42 -8.55 9.75 23.02
C ILE A 42 -8.91 10.48 21.71
N LEU A 43 -8.20 10.15 20.66
CA LEU A 43 -8.56 10.50 19.29
C LEU A 43 -8.92 9.21 18.55
N PHE A 44 -10.20 9.01 18.26
CA PHE A 44 -10.70 7.76 17.67
C PHE A 44 -11.85 7.99 16.68
N GLY A 45 -12.06 7.00 15.81
CA GLY A 45 -13.15 7.00 14.83
C GLY A 45 -13.17 5.74 13.99
N SER A 46 -13.91 5.75 12.89
CA SER A 46 -13.86 4.68 11.89
C SER A 46 -12.62 4.81 11.01
N PRO A 47 -11.97 3.69 10.64
CA PRO A 47 -10.94 3.70 9.60
C PRO A 47 -11.56 3.93 8.21
N ASP A 48 -10.79 4.54 7.31
CA ASP A 48 -11.19 4.78 5.91
C ASP A 48 -11.33 3.51 5.05
N THR A 49 -11.04 2.34 5.60
CA THR A 49 -10.85 1.09 4.84
C THR A 49 -12.06 0.16 4.80
N GLY A 50 -13.26 0.62 5.22
CA GLY A 50 -14.45 -0.25 5.25
C GLY A 50 -14.35 -1.42 6.25
N ASN A 51 -13.37 -1.40 7.13
CA ASN A 51 -13.23 -2.35 8.22
C ASN A 51 -13.97 -1.78 9.43
N ASP A 52 -14.93 -2.51 9.98
CA ASP A 52 -15.79 -2.06 11.11
C ASP A 52 -15.03 -1.83 12.43
N ARG A 53 -13.70 -1.96 12.44
CA ARG A 53 -12.89 -1.78 13.63
C ARG A 53 -12.61 -0.31 13.93
N MET A 54 -12.68 0.04 15.20
CA MET A 54 -12.36 1.38 15.70
C MET A 54 -10.87 1.72 15.44
N LEU A 55 -10.63 2.85 14.78
CA LEU A 55 -9.29 3.41 14.62
C LEU A 55 -8.98 4.28 15.84
N VAL A 56 -7.96 3.90 16.59
CA VAL A 56 -7.41 4.69 17.70
C VAL A 56 -6.12 5.34 17.22
N LEU A 57 -6.16 6.64 16.95
CA LEU A 57 -4.97 7.41 16.53
C LEU A 57 -4.09 7.81 17.73
N SER A 58 -4.68 7.96 18.91
CA SER A 58 -3.95 8.16 20.15
C SER A 58 -4.53 7.27 21.23
N PRO A 59 -3.76 6.34 21.77
CA PRO A 59 -4.22 5.52 22.89
C PRO A 59 -4.45 6.39 24.13
N MET A 60 -5.36 5.95 24.98
CA MET A 60 -5.58 6.53 26.30
C MET A 60 -4.32 6.40 27.15
N ILE A 61 -4.10 7.37 28.03
CA ILE A 61 -2.86 7.46 28.83
C ILE A 61 -2.96 6.63 30.09
N ASN A 62 -4.10 6.71 30.78
CA ASN A 62 -4.31 6.12 32.12
C ASN A 62 -5.39 5.04 32.13
N ALA A 63 -6.10 4.82 31.03
CA ALA A 63 -7.13 3.80 30.93
C ALA A 63 -6.55 2.38 30.83
N ASP A 64 -7.36 1.38 31.18
CA ASP A 64 -7.01 -0.02 30.95
C ASP A 64 -6.76 -0.28 29.46
N ILE A 65 -5.75 -1.08 29.14
CA ILE A 65 -5.37 -1.41 27.77
C ILE A 65 -6.50 -2.09 26.97
N SER A 66 -7.44 -2.74 27.66
CA SER A 66 -8.61 -3.39 27.05
C SER A 66 -9.79 -2.44 26.82
N ALA A 67 -9.74 -1.22 27.35
CA ALA A 67 -10.85 -0.26 27.26
C ALA A 67 -11.31 0.03 25.82
N PRO A 68 -10.42 0.27 24.83
CA PRO A 68 -10.86 0.49 23.45
C PRO A 68 -11.65 -0.69 22.87
N ALA A 69 -11.19 -1.92 23.10
CA ALA A 69 -11.87 -3.12 22.62
C ALA A 69 -13.22 -3.37 23.31
N ALA A 70 -13.29 -3.12 24.62
CA ALA A 70 -14.55 -3.20 25.38
C ALA A 70 -15.55 -2.16 24.89
N TYR A 71 -15.10 -0.91 24.66
CA TYR A 71 -15.94 0.15 24.13
C TYR A 71 -16.48 -0.22 22.74
N GLU A 72 -15.64 -0.67 21.82
CA GLU A 72 -16.00 -1.07 20.46
C GLU A 72 -17.03 -2.22 20.46
N SER A 73 -16.82 -3.24 21.27
CA SER A 73 -17.65 -4.44 21.25
C SER A 73 -19.04 -4.25 21.87
N HIS A 74 -19.15 -3.40 22.89
CA HIS A 74 -20.39 -3.27 23.67
C HIS A 74 -20.81 -1.81 23.94
N PHE A 75 -19.95 -1.01 24.60
CA PHE A 75 -20.37 0.26 25.21
C PHE A 75 -20.66 1.37 24.22
N TRP A 76 -20.09 1.34 23.03
CA TRP A 76 -20.31 2.35 22.01
C TRP A 76 -21.80 2.51 21.60
N LYS A 77 -22.59 1.45 21.74
CA LYS A 77 -24.03 1.44 21.46
C LYS A 77 -24.85 2.09 22.58
N HIS A 78 -24.29 2.06 23.79
CA HIS A 78 -24.91 2.54 25.01
C HIS A 78 -24.32 3.87 25.50
N ASP A 79 -23.48 4.51 24.68
CA ASP A 79 -22.83 5.78 24.98
C ASP A 79 -23.86 6.91 25.00
N ILE A 80 -24.14 7.40 26.22
CA ILE A 80 -25.11 8.45 26.48
C ILE A 80 -24.68 9.77 25.86
N TRP A 81 -23.39 10.08 25.85
CA TRP A 81 -22.88 11.31 25.27
C TRP A 81 -23.01 11.33 23.77
N LYS A 82 -22.75 10.21 23.11
CA LYS A 82 -22.98 10.02 21.68
C LYS A 82 -24.46 10.17 21.34
N ALA A 83 -25.34 9.51 22.11
CA ALA A 83 -26.78 9.61 21.92
C ALA A 83 -27.28 11.05 22.14
N GLY A 84 -26.80 11.70 23.21
CA GLY A 84 -27.10 13.11 23.51
C GLY A 84 -26.64 14.05 22.40
N ALA A 85 -25.41 13.89 21.91
CA ALA A 85 -24.91 14.68 20.79
C ALA A 85 -25.76 14.54 19.53
N ALA A 86 -26.18 13.32 19.21
CA ALA A 86 -27.07 13.08 18.05
C ALA A 86 -28.45 13.74 18.24
N GLN A 87 -29.06 13.61 19.42
CA GLN A 87 -30.38 14.20 19.72
C GLN A 87 -30.34 15.74 19.67
N HIS A 88 -29.24 16.36 20.10
CA HIS A 88 -29.09 17.83 20.12
C HIS A 88 -28.46 18.40 18.84
N GLY A 89 -28.29 17.58 17.79
CA GLY A 89 -27.69 18.03 16.52
C GLY A 89 -26.22 18.40 16.61
N LEU A 90 -25.49 17.87 17.59
CA LEU A 90 -24.06 18.11 17.83
C LEU A 90 -23.15 17.00 17.27
N ALA A 91 -23.69 16.10 16.46
CA ALA A 91 -22.92 15.03 15.81
C ALA A 91 -22.33 15.46 14.46
N HIS A 92 -22.26 16.75 14.16
CA HIS A 92 -21.71 17.28 12.92
C HIS A 92 -20.26 17.73 13.07
N ARG A 93 -19.55 17.81 11.96
CA ARG A 93 -18.16 18.25 11.86
C ARG A 93 -17.95 19.62 12.51
N GLY A 94 -16.98 19.72 13.40
CA GLY A 94 -16.61 20.95 14.11
C GLY A 94 -17.44 21.24 15.36
N ALA A 95 -18.43 20.40 15.69
CA ALA A 95 -19.18 20.51 16.93
C ALA A 95 -18.29 20.23 18.14
N ILE A 96 -18.56 20.92 19.26
CA ILE A 96 -17.94 20.67 20.55
C ILE A 96 -19.08 20.58 21.56
N PHE A 97 -18.99 19.63 22.46
CA PHE A 97 -19.95 19.47 23.55
C PHE A 97 -19.30 19.00 24.86
N HIS A 98 -19.98 19.31 25.95
CA HIS A 98 -19.65 18.83 27.28
C HIS A 98 -20.67 17.74 27.68
N GLY A 99 -20.20 16.69 28.34
CA GLY A 99 -21.07 15.60 28.77
C GLY A 99 -22.16 16.03 29.74
N ASP A 100 -21.87 17.02 30.58
CA ASP A 100 -22.80 17.61 31.57
C ASP A 100 -24.04 18.28 30.90
N GLN A 101 -24.00 18.55 29.59
CA GLN A 101 -25.14 19.07 28.82
C GLN A 101 -26.25 18.02 28.61
N PHE A 102 -25.89 16.74 28.64
CA PHE A 102 -26.81 15.65 28.30
C PHE A 102 -27.29 14.85 29.50
N ILE A 103 -26.48 14.79 30.55
CA ILE A 103 -26.79 14.05 31.78
C ILE A 103 -26.07 14.67 32.98
N GLU A 104 -26.80 14.80 34.09
CA GLU A 104 -26.23 15.23 35.33
C GLU A 104 -25.24 14.17 35.88
N ARG A 105 -24.17 14.59 36.56
CA ARG A 105 -23.09 13.70 37.05
C ARG A 105 -23.61 12.60 37.98
N ASN A 106 -24.54 12.96 38.88
CA ASN A 106 -25.15 11.99 39.82
C ASN A 106 -25.99 10.93 39.10
N ALA A 107 -26.69 11.34 38.01
CA ALA A 107 -27.42 10.39 37.17
C ALA A 107 -26.46 9.52 36.34
N PHE A 108 -25.37 10.10 35.83
CA PHE A 108 -24.35 9.37 35.07
C PHE A 108 -23.70 8.26 35.89
N GLN A 109 -23.42 8.48 37.17
CA GLN A 109 -22.84 7.48 38.09
C GLN A 109 -23.66 6.20 38.22
N ASN A 110 -24.98 6.29 37.97
CA ASN A 110 -25.90 5.17 38.08
C ASN A 110 -26.16 4.45 36.76
N THR A 111 -25.46 4.85 35.69
CA THR A 111 -25.60 4.22 34.37
C THR A 111 -24.72 2.98 34.23
N GLU A 112 -25.16 2.04 33.39
CA GLU A 112 -24.37 0.84 33.06
C GLU A 112 -22.98 1.21 32.55
N ILE A 113 -22.91 2.14 31.58
CA ILE A 113 -21.64 2.54 30.97
C ILE A 113 -20.66 3.14 32.01
N TYR A 114 -21.17 3.84 33.03
CA TYR A 114 -20.29 4.31 34.09
C TYR A 114 -19.82 3.17 35.00
N CYS A 115 -20.73 2.34 35.49
CA CYS A 115 -20.45 1.27 36.41
C CYS A 115 -19.52 0.20 35.85
N ASP A 116 -19.73 -0.17 34.59
CA ASP A 116 -19.08 -1.32 33.96
C ASP A 116 -17.92 -0.93 33.04
N PHE A 117 -17.83 0.35 32.62
CA PHE A 117 -16.78 0.83 31.76
C PHE A 117 -15.95 1.97 32.37
N PHE A 118 -16.57 3.15 32.63
CA PHE A 118 -15.77 4.31 33.08
C PHE A 118 -15.14 4.12 34.47
N LYS A 119 -15.85 3.51 35.40
CA LYS A 119 -15.37 3.29 36.74
C LYS A 119 -14.21 2.26 36.81
N PRO A 120 -14.31 1.06 36.22
CA PRO A 120 -13.24 0.06 36.29
C PRO A 120 -12.12 0.29 35.26
N MET A 121 -12.41 0.79 34.06
CA MET A 121 -11.45 0.84 32.95
C MET A 121 -10.89 2.23 32.68
N MET A 122 -11.60 3.28 33.09
CA MET A 122 -11.26 4.68 32.86
C MET A 122 -11.02 5.45 34.18
N ASN A 123 -10.63 4.75 35.23
CA ASN A 123 -10.32 5.31 36.57
C ASN A 123 -11.45 6.20 37.16
N GLY A 124 -12.71 5.93 36.79
CA GLY A 124 -13.85 6.71 37.30
C GLY A 124 -13.97 8.10 36.69
N THR A 125 -13.38 8.32 35.51
CA THR A 125 -13.60 9.57 34.77
C THR A 125 -15.06 9.68 34.33
N GLY A 126 -15.57 10.91 34.21
CA GLY A 126 -16.97 11.12 33.91
C GLY A 126 -17.31 12.54 33.48
N VAL A 127 -16.38 13.48 33.60
CA VAL A 127 -16.51 14.81 33.01
C VAL A 127 -15.80 14.80 31.66
N VAL A 128 -16.54 15.04 30.60
CA VAL A 128 -16.03 14.93 29.23
C VAL A 128 -16.19 16.24 28.44
N LEU A 129 -15.17 16.55 27.65
CA LEU A 129 -15.18 17.54 26.57
C LEU A 129 -14.87 16.81 25.27
N THR A 130 -15.79 16.79 24.33
CA THR A 130 -15.62 16.13 23.03
C THR A 130 -15.71 17.11 21.90
N ALA A 131 -14.80 17.01 20.96
CA ALA A 131 -14.80 17.69 19.66
C ALA A 131 -15.01 16.70 18.53
N VAL A 132 -16.00 16.96 17.66
CA VAL A 132 -16.23 16.18 16.46
C VAL A 132 -15.32 16.71 15.36
N ILE A 133 -14.26 15.98 15.04
CA ILE A 133 -13.31 16.35 14.00
C ILE A 133 -13.89 16.07 12.62
N GLU A 134 -14.48 14.89 12.43
CA GLU A 134 -15.18 14.49 11.20
C GLU A 134 -16.49 13.80 11.58
N GLU A 135 -17.54 14.10 10.83
CA GLU A 135 -18.85 13.49 11.05
C GLU A 135 -18.91 12.07 10.48
N ALA A 136 -19.84 11.27 10.98
CA ALA A 136 -20.09 9.94 10.44
C ALA A 136 -20.64 10.04 9.01
N THR A 137 -20.20 9.11 8.15
CA THR A 137 -20.70 8.96 6.79
C THR A 137 -21.25 7.54 6.58
N ARG A 138 -21.78 7.24 5.38
CA ARG A 138 -22.17 5.86 5.05
C ARG A 138 -20.97 4.90 4.99
N GLU A 139 -19.80 5.42 4.61
CA GLU A 139 -18.58 4.64 4.48
C GLU A 139 -17.83 4.58 5.82
N GLN A 140 -18.05 5.56 6.68
CA GLN A 140 -17.43 5.71 8.00
C GLN A 140 -18.52 5.92 9.06
N PRO A 141 -19.13 4.85 9.58
CA PRO A 141 -20.29 4.94 10.46
C PRO A 141 -19.99 5.53 11.85
N MET A 142 -18.73 5.61 12.24
CA MET A 142 -18.32 6.29 13.48
C MET A 142 -17.70 7.65 13.15
N PRO A 143 -18.11 8.75 13.82
CA PRO A 143 -17.44 10.02 13.68
C PRO A 143 -16.01 9.94 14.22
N LEU A 144 -15.11 10.74 13.66
CA LEU A 144 -13.79 10.93 14.26
C LEU A 144 -13.89 12.00 15.34
N VAL A 145 -13.61 11.61 16.57
CA VAL A 145 -13.75 12.49 17.74
C VAL A 145 -12.48 12.57 18.56
N LEU A 146 -12.25 13.73 19.13
CA LEU A 146 -11.23 14.01 20.12
C LEU A 146 -11.92 14.29 21.44
N SER A 147 -11.74 13.39 22.41
CA SER A 147 -12.37 13.48 23.72
C SER A 147 -11.33 13.61 24.82
N PHE A 148 -11.61 14.47 25.81
CA PHE A 148 -10.81 14.67 27.01
C PHE A 148 -11.68 14.35 28.23
N TYR A 149 -11.09 13.69 29.22
CA TYR A 149 -11.80 13.18 30.39
C TYR A 149 -11.17 13.67 31.67
N LYS A 150 -12.01 14.04 32.64
CA LYS A 150 -11.64 14.31 34.04
C LYS A 150 -12.43 13.41 34.99
N SER A 151 -11.96 13.26 36.23
CA SER A 151 -12.74 12.57 37.23
C SER A 151 -14.10 13.26 37.48
N LEU A 152 -15.06 12.52 37.98
CA LEU A 152 -16.40 13.07 38.28
C LEU A 152 -16.37 14.18 39.34
N SER A 153 -15.38 14.18 40.24
CA SER A 153 -15.19 15.20 41.28
C SER A 153 -14.45 16.46 40.78
N ALA A 154 -13.88 16.42 39.57
CA ALA A 154 -13.14 17.56 39.01
C ALA A 154 -14.07 18.66 38.52
N ASP A 155 -13.55 19.87 38.42
CA ASP A 155 -14.24 20.97 37.78
C ASP A 155 -14.49 20.69 36.28
N SER A 156 -15.62 21.16 35.75
CA SER A 156 -15.93 21.09 34.33
C SER A 156 -14.86 21.80 33.51
N PHE A 157 -14.74 21.40 32.23
CA PHE A 157 -13.92 22.14 31.29
C PHE A 157 -14.45 23.57 31.13
N THR A 158 -13.54 24.50 31.04
CA THR A 158 -13.85 25.93 30.96
C THR A 158 -14.17 26.38 29.52
N GLN A 159 -14.77 27.54 29.40
CA GLN A 159 -14.97 28.16 28.08
C GLN A 159 -13.64 28.45 27.33
N GLN A 160 -12.55 28.66 28.09
CA GLN A 160 -11.21 28.84 27.48
C GLN A 160 -10.69 27.53 26.91
N ASP A 161 -10.93 26.40 27.59
CA ASP A 161 -10.59 25.07 27.08
C ASP A 161 -11.33 24.78 25.77
N GLU A 162 -12.63 25.04 25.75
CA GLU A 162 -13.43 24.89 24.53
C GLU A 162 -12.93 25.80 23.39
N GLN A 163 -12.63 27.06 23.68
CA GLN A 163 -12.11 28.00 22.67
C GLN A 163 -10.76 27.55 22.10
N LEU A 164 -9.89 27.00 22.94
CA LEU A 164 -8.62 26.43 22.49
C LEU A 164 -8.86 25.28 21.51
N ILE A 165 -9.68 24.30 21.89
CA ILE A 165 -9.99 23.14 21.03
C ILE A 165 -10.66 23.61 19.74
N ARG A 166 -11.60 24.55 19.80
CA ARG A 166 -12.29 25.14 18.64
C ARG A 166 -11.32 25.75 17.62
N LYS A 167 -10.25 26.42 18.10
CA LYS A 167 -9.20 26.96 17.22
C LYS A 167 -8.36 25.86 16.58
N LEU A 168 -8.18 24.71 17.24
CA LEU A 168 -7.36 23.61 16.73
C LEU A 168 -8.11 22.67 15.78
N ILE A 169 -9.45 22.56 15.87
CA ILE A 169 -10.26 21.67 15.01
C ILE A 169 -9.94 21.80 13.51
N PRO A 170 -9.92 23.01 12.89
CA PRO A 170 -9.62 23.14 11.46
C PRO A 170 -8.24 22.58 11.09
N HIS A 171 -7.26 22.71 12.00
CA HIS A 171 -5.91 22.19 11.80
C HIS A 171 -5.87 20.67 11.90
N PHE A 172 -6.59 20.05 12.86
CA PHE A 172 -6.78 18.61 12.93
C PHE A 172 -7.41 18.08 11.63
N GLN A 173 -8.50 18.67 11.19
CA GLN A 173 -9.20 18.31 9.95
C GLN A 173 -8.26 18.35 8.74
N ARG A 174 -7.48 19.42 8.63
CA ARG A 174 -6.53 19.60 7.52
C ARG A 174 -5.38 18.60 7.58
N SER A 175 -4.80 18.40 8.75
CA SER A 175 -3.71 17.46 8.97
C SER A 175 -4.14 16.03 8.65
N LEU A 176 -5.30 15.61 9.11
CA LEU A 176 -5.86 14.28 8.82
C LEU A 176 -6.17 14.09 7.34
N ALA A 177 -6.68 15.11 6.65
CA ALA A 177 -6.87 15.05 5.21
C ALA A 177 -5.55 14.90 4.44
N ILE A 178 -4.49 15.60 4.86
CA ILE A 178 -3.13 15.45 4.30
C ILE A 178 -2.62 14.02 4.54
N ARG A 179 -2.73 13.52 5.78
CA ARG A 179 -2.33 12.16 6.12
C ARG A 179 -3.05 11.12 5.27
N ARG A 180 -4.37 11.22 5.13
CA ARG A 180 -5.17 10.31 4.29
C ARG A 180 -4.65 10.30 2.86
N LYS A 181 -4.42 11.48 2.29
CA LYS A 181 -3.87 11.60 0.94
C LYS A 181 -2.50 10.95 0.79
N LEU A 182 -1.62 11.12 1.77
CA LEU A 182 -0.30 10.47 1.78
C LEU A 182 -0.40 8.95 1.87
N LEU A 183 -1.29 8.43 2.71
CA LEU A 183 -1.53 6.98 2.82
C LEU A 183 -2.11 6.39 1.53
N GLU A 184 -3.07 7.06 0.90
CA GLU A 184 -3.61 6.66 -0.41
C GLU A 184 -2.51 6.59 -1.48
N GLU A 185 -1.67 7.63 -1.57
CA GLU A 185 -0.56 7.66 -2.51
C GLU A 185 0.47 6.55 -2.24
N GLN A 186 0.78 6.28 -0.97
CA GLN A 186 1.67 5.18 -0.58
C GLN A 186 1.09 3.82 -0.95
N GLN A 187 -0.19 3.58 -0.68
CA GLN A 187 -0.88 2.34 -1.06
C GLN A 187 -0.91 2.15 -2.58
N MET A 188 -1.27 3.21 -3.32
CA MET A 188 -1.28 3.17 -4.78
C MET A 188 0.11 2.92 -5.36
N ARG A 189 1.16 3.49 -4.75
CA ARG A 189 2.54 3.21 -5.12
C ARG A 189 2.89 1.73 -4.91
N GLN A 190 2.58 1.17 -3.75
CA GLN A 190 2.81 -0.25 -3.45
C GLN A 190 2.04 -1.17 -4.42
N LEU A 191 0.78 -0.84 -4.73
CA LEU A 191 -0.01 -1.61 -5.71
C LEU A 191 0.61 -1.56 -7.11
N ARG A 192 1.11 -0.40 -7.55
CA ARG A 192 1.82 -0.27 -8.84
C ARG A 192 3.11 -1.09 -8.85
N GLU A 193 3.91 -1.06 -7.78
CA GLU A 193 5.13 -1.86 -7.65
C GLU A 193 4.80 -3.37 -7.69
N LEU A 194 3.78 -3.81 -6.95
CA LEU A 194 3.31 -5.20 -6.99
C LEU A 194 2.80 -5.62 -8.37
N ALA A 195 2.09 -4.74 -9.09
CA ALA A 195 1.64 -5.02 -10.45
C ALA A 195 2.82 -5.18 -11.43
N LEU A 196 3.85 -4.33 -11.30
CA LEU A 196 5.07 -4.46 -12.08
C LEU A 196 5.84 -5.74 -11.73
N ASP A 197 5.89 -6.14 -10.46
CA ASP A 197 6.52 -7.38 -10.02
C ASP A 197 5.80 -8.63 -10.53
N LYS A 198 4.48 -8.56 -10.72
CA LYS A 198 3.69 -9.64 -11.34
C LYS A 198 3.87 -9.71 -12.86
N SER A 199 4.44 -8.65 -13.47
CA SER A 199 4.75 -8.67 -14.89
C SER A 199 5.70 -9.81 -15.22
N LYS A 200 5.44 -10.48 -16.34
CA LYS A 200 6.35 -11.50 -16.90
C LYS A 200 7.59 -10.84 -17.52
N ASP A 201 7.54 -9.57 -17.88
CA ASP A 201 8.64 -8.85 -18.49
C ASP A 201 9.61 -8.29 -17.44
N ALA A 202 10.88 -8.31 -17.74
CA ALA A 202 11.89 -7.68 -16.93
C ALA A 202 11.87 -6.16 -17.19
N ILE A 203 11.45 -5.40 -16.17
CA ILE A 203 11.22 -3.97 -16.26
C ILE A 203 12.17 -3.23 -15.34
N ILE A 204 12.83 -2.20 -15.89
CA ILE A 204 13.69 -1.27 -15.15
C ILE A 204 13.21 0.15 -15.46
N LEU A 205 12.96 0.94 -14.43
CA LEU A 205 12.69 2.38 -14.58
C LEU A 205 13.97 3.16 -14.26
N LEU A 206 14.31 4.07 -15.12
CA LEU A 206 15.50 4.91 -15.04
C LEU A 206 15.09 6.39 -15.10
N ASN A 207 15.87 7.26 -14.46
CA ASN A 207 15.80 8.68 -14.78
C ASN A 207 16.64 8.99 -16.03
N VAL A 208 16.55 10.22 -16.53
CA VAL A 208 17.32 10.68 -17.72
C VAL A 208 18.84 10.54 -17.55
N THR A 209 19.37 10.51 -16.35
CA THR A 209 20.82 10.35 -16.12
C THR A 209 21.24 8.87 -16.04
N GLY A 210 20.32 7.92 -16.32
CA GLY A 210 20.57 6.48 -16.22
C GLY A 210 20.61 5.94 -14.78
N ARG A 211 20.17 6.74 -13.78
CA ARG A 211 20.00 6.25 -12.41
C ARG A 211 18.77 5.37 -12.33
N VAL A 212 18.92 4.23 -11.68
CA VAL A 212 17.84 3.27 -11.48
C VAL A 212 16.89 3.78 -10.41
N LEU A 213 15.59 3.83 -10.75
CA LEU A 213 14.50 4.22 -9.86
C LEU A 213 13.72 3.01 -9.36
N PHE A 214 13.57 2.00 -10.22
CA PHE A 214 12.83 0.78 -9.90
C PHE A 214 13.36 -0.38 -10.75
N VAL A 215 13.33 -1.57 -10.17
CA VAL A 215 13.67 -2.85 -10.84
C VAL A 215 12.66 -3.89 -10.38
N ASN A 216 11.94 -4.53 -11.28
CA ASN A 216 11.04 -5.61 -10.88
C ASN A 216 11.81 -6.92 -10.66
N GLN A 217 11.16 -7.89 -10.03
CA GLN A 217 11.74 -9.18 -9.67
C GLN A 217 12.37 -9.91 -10.87
N GLN A 218 11.79 -9.77 -12.06
CA GLN A 218 12.30 -10.42 -13.26
C GLN A 218 13.59 -9.77 -13.75
N ALA A 219 13.66 -8.44 -13.75
CA ALA A 219 14.87 -7.73 -14.11
C ALA A 219 16.00 -7.99 -13.10
N GLU A 220 15.71 -8.07 -11.80
CA GLU A 220 16.72 -8.46 -10.80
C GLU A 220 17.35 -9.81 -11.10
N LYS A 221 16.54 -10.82 -11.47
CA LYS A 221 17.07 -12.16 -11.84
C LYS A 221 18.01 -12.08 -13.02
N LEU A 222 17.69 -11.28 -14.05
CA LEU A 222 18.53 -11.11 -15.23
C LEU A 222 19.82 -10.35 -14.91
N LEU A 223 19.76 -9.33 -14.06
CA LEU A 223 20.94 -8.53 -13.67
C LEU A 223 21.94 -9.33 -12.81
N ARG A 224 21.49 -10.34 -12.07
CA ARG A 224 22.38 -11.19 -11.25
C ARG A 224 23.30 -12.07 -12.10
N HIS A 225 22.87 -12.43 -13.30
CA HIS A 225 23.55 -13.41 -14.15
C HIS A 225 23.90 -12.88 -15.56
N GLY A 226 23.82 -11.56 -15.76
CA GLY A 226 24.06 -10.91 -17.05
C GLY A 226 25.29 -10.02 -17.08
N SER A 227 25.60 -9.47 -18.25
CA SER A 227 26.60 -8.43 -18.43
C SER A 227 26.19 -7.07 -17.89
N LEU A 228 24.85 -6.83 -17.77
CA LEU A 228 24.29 -5.64 -17.15
C LEU A 228 24.27 -5.78 -15.62
N SER A 229 24.60 -4.69 -14.94
CA SER A 229 24.57 -4.61 -13.47
C SER A 229 24.25 -3.20 -13.01
N ILE A 230 23.86 -3.06 -11.74
CA ILE A 230 23.65 -1.76 -11.10
C ILE A 230 24.87 -1.44 -10.25
N ARG A 231 25.59 -0.36 -10.56
CA ARG A 231 26.72 0.14 -9.78
C ARG A 231 26.49 1.60 -9.40
N ASN A 232 26.62 1.92 -8.14
CA ASN A 232 26.38 3.27 -7.60
C ASN A 232 25.00 3.84 -8.00
N GLY A 233 23.97 2.96 -8.03
CA GLY A 233 22.61 3.32 -8.40
C GLY A 233 22.39 3.58 -9.90
N ARG A 234 23.36 3.27 -10.76
CA ARG A 234 23.25 3.43 -12.22
C ARG A 234 23.37 2.08 -12.93
N LEU A 235 22.61 1.94 -14.00
CA LEU A 235 22.73 0.79 -14.89
C LEU A 235 24.01 0.88 -15.71
N THR A 236 24.76 -0.20 -15.74
CA THR A 236 26.06 -0.30 -16.44
C THR A 236 26.24 -1.69 -17.03
N SER A 237 27.17 -1.85 -17.99
CA SER A 237 27.61 -3.17 -18.49
C SER A 237 29.09 -3.37 -18.19
N SER A 238 29.47 -4.62 -17.90
CA SER A 238 30.85 -5.06 -17.79
C SER A 238 31.55 -5.14 -19.16
N ILE A 239 30.79 -5.13 -20.27
CA ILE A 239 31.29 -5.20 -21.63
C ILE A 239 31.28 -3.80 -22.23
N SER A 240 32.44 -3.29 -22.65
CA SER A 240 32.59 -1.90 -23.14
C SER A 240 31.74 -1.55 -24.35
N SER A 241 31.51 -2.48 -25.28
CA SER A 241 30.64 -2.28 -26.43
C SER A 241 29.19 -2.13 -26.03
N GLU A 242 28.69 -2.97 -25.10
CA GLU A 242 27.34 -2.89 -24.57
C GLU A 242 27.14 -1.64 -23.74
N HIS A 243 28.14 -1.25 -22.94
CA HIS A 243 28.09 -0.02 -22.16
C HIS A 243 27.92 1.21 -23.07
N ARG A 244 28.66 1.28 -24.18
CA ARG A 244 28.49 2.34 -25.18
C ARG A 244 27.10 2.33 -25.82
N ALA A 245 26.61 1.15 -26.18
CA ALA A 245 25.27 0.99 -26.75
C ALA A 245 24.18 1.41 -25.75
N LEU A 246 24.33 1.06 -24.46
CA LEU A 246 23.46 1.50 -23.39
C LEU A 246 23.43 3.04 -23.26
N MET A 247 24.61 3.69 -23.26
CA MET A 247 24.69 5.15 -23.18
C MET A 247 24.04 5.82 -24.40
N THR A 248 24.24 5.27 -25.60
CA THR A 248 23.58 5.78 -26.83
C THR A 248 22.06 5.61 -26.73
N ALA A 249 21.56 4.46 -26.30
CA ALA A 249 20.13 4.20 -26.12
C ALA A 249 19.50 5.13 -25.06
N LEU A 250 20.21 5.43 -23.98
CA LEU A 250 19.77 6.39 -22.97
C LEU A 250 19.69 7.82 -23.55
N LEU A 251 20.69 8.25 -24.31
CA LEU A 251 20.70 9.56 -24.97
C LEU A 251 19.54 9.71 -25.95
N ASN A 252 19.26 8.68 -26.75
CA ASN A 252 18.12 8.67 -27.68
C ASN A 252 16.79 8.74 -26.91
N ALA A 253 16.66 8.00 -25.81
CA ALA A 253 15.47 8.05 -24.99
C ALA A 253 15.26 9.44 -24.31
N GLN A 254 16.35 10.12 -23.91
CA GLN A 254 16.30 11.51 -23.45
C GLN A 254 15.78 12.47 -24.53
N ALA A 255 16.16 12.23 -25.78
CA ALA A 255 15.68 13.00 -26.93
C ALA A 255 14.23 12.64 -27.34
N GLY A 256 13.55 11.74 -26.61
CA GLY A 256 12.18 11.33 -26.93
C GLY A 256 12.05 10.29 -28.06
N ILE A 257 13.18 9.78 -28.58
CA ILE A 257 13.20 8.87 -29.76
C ILE A 257 13.08 7.39 -29.33
N GLY A 258 13.45 7.08 -28.07
CA GLY A 258 13.61 5.71 -27.63
C GLY A 258 14.92 5.07 -28.09
N GLY A 259 15.17 3.83 -27.68
CA GLY A 259 16.39 3.13 -28.03
C GLY A 259 16.27 1.61 -27.87
N THR A 260 17.17 0.89 -28.52
CA THR A 260 17.30 -0.55 -28.35
C THR A 260 18.74 -0.89 -27.93
N LEU A 261 18.87 -1.93 -27.11
CA LEU A 261 20.14 -2.45 -26.63
C LEU A 261 20.15 -3.96 -26.77
N GLN A 262 21.20 -4.50 -27.40
CA GLN A 262 21.52 -5.92 -27.36
C GLN A 262 22.65 -6.15 -26.36
N PHE A 263 22.51 -7.16 -25.51
CA PHE A 263 23.52 -7.50 -24.50
C PHE A 263 23.54 -9.01 -24.23
N GLY A 264 24.67 -9.52 -23.78
CA GLY A 264 24.87 -10.94 -23.53
C GLY A 264 24.45 -11.33 -22.10
N GLY A 265 23.98 -12.57 -21.97
CA GLY A 265 23.78 -13.23 -20.71
C GLY A 265 24.95 -14.18 -20.38
N TYR A 266 24.91 -14.80 -19.18
CA TYR A 266 25.93 -15.71 -18.71
C TYR A 266 26.16 -16.93 -19.64
N ASN A 267 25.12 -17.31 -20.42
CA ASN A 267 25.14 -18.47 -21.34
C ASN A 267 25.30 -18.07 -22.81
N GLN A 268 25.93 -16.95 -23.13
CA GLN A 268 26.08 -16.42 -24.49
C GLN A 268 24.76 -16.11 -25.22
N ILE A 269 23.64 -16.08 -24.52
CA ILE A 269 22.35 -15.76 -25.09
C ILE A 269 22.22 -14.26 -25.22
N THR A 270 22.01 -13.80 -26.44
CA THR A 270 21.77 -12.39 -26.71
C THR A 270 20.37 -12.00 -26.30
N ARG A 271 20.26 -11.06 -25.38
CA ARG A 271 19.02 -10.42 -24.94
C ARG A 271 18.86 -9.07 -25.61
N MET A 272 17.62 -8.66 -25.77
CA MET A 272 17.29 -7.34 -26.32
C MET A 272 16.52 -6.55 -25.26
N ALA A 273 16.91 -5.29 -25.11
CA ALA A 273 16.16 -4.33 -24.30
C ALA A 273 15.64 -3.19 -25.18
N ILE A 274 14.45 -2.72 -24.87
CA ILE A 274 13.82 -1.55 -25.48
C ILE A 274 13.76 -0.47 -24.41
N LEU A 275 14.30 0.71 -24.70
CA LEU A 275 14.23 1.89 -23.84
C LEU A 275 13.21 2.86 -24.43
N SER A 276 12.15 3.11 -23.69
CA SER A 276 11.08 4.03 -24.09
C SER A 276 11.01 5.22 -23.12
N PRO A 277 10.99 6.45 -23.62
CA PRO A 277 10.78 7.62 -22.78
C PRO A 277 9.35 7.62 -22.22
N ILE A 278 9.21 7.92 -20.95
CA ILE A 278 7.92 8.17 -20.29
C ILE A 278 7.80 9.69 -20.15
N PRO A 279 6.83 10.34 -20.82
CA PRO A 279 6.64 11.77 -20.68
C PRO A 279 6.25 12.14 -19.24
N PRO A 280 6.65 13.34 -18.75
CA PRO A 280 6.24 13.80 -17.44
C PRO A 280 4.73 13.95 -17.35
N ALA A 281 4.16 13.67 -16.17
CA ALA A 281 2.74 13.87 -15.94
C ALA A 281 2.39 15.38 -16.03
N ARG A 282 1.20 15.70 -16.57
CA ARG A 282 0.72 17.08 -16.63
C ARG A 282 0.57 17.61 -15.19
N GLY A 283 1.30 18.69 -14.85
CA GLY A 283 1.21 19.36 -13.57
C GLY A 283 2.39 19.18 -12.61
N GLU A 284 3.47 18.55 -13.02
CA GLU A 284 4.70 18.49 -12.22
C GLU A 284 5.39 19.85 -12.16
N LEU A 285 5.04 20.64 -11.13
CA LEU A 285 5.59 21.97 -10.85
C LEU A 285 7.05 21.97 -10.33
N LEU A 286 7.61 20.82 -9.98
CA LEU A 286 8.91 20.68 -9.33
C LEU A 286 9.89 19.77 -10.08
N GLY A 287 9.92 19.84 -11.43
CA GLY A 287 11.07 19.37 -12.20
C GLY A 287 11.44 17.89 -12.01
N VAL A 288 10.48 16.99 -11.81
CA VAL A 288 10.74 15.56 -11.82
C VAL A 288 10.84 15.11 -13.27
N SER A 289 12.02 14.73 -13.61
CA SER A 289 12.56 14.45 -14.92
C SER A 289 11.82 13.33 -15.64
N ILE A 290 11.78 13.42 -16.97
CA ILE A 290 11.46 12.33 -17.88
C ILE A 290 12.03 11.02 -17.33
N HIS A 291 11.19 10.01 -17.25
CA HIS A 291 11.60 8.68 -16.88
C HIS A 291 11.78 7.83 -18.13
N ILE A 292 12.65 6.86 -18.05
CA ILE A 292 12.89 5.91 -19.13
C ILE A 292 12.46 4.53 -18.63
N MET A 293 11.54 3.89 -19.33
CA MET A 293 11.20 2.51 -19.11
C MET A 293 12.04 1.63 -20.01
N MET A 294 12.80 0.72 -19.40
CA MET A 294 13.55 -0.32 -20.10
C MET A 294 12.84 -1.65 -19.89
N ILE A 295 12.44 -2.28 -20.98
CA ILE A 295 11.87 -3.63 -20.99
C ILE A 295 12.91 -4.56 -21.62
N ILE A 296 13.27 -5.61 -20.88
CA ILE A 296 14.23 -6.60 -21.36
C ILE A 296 13.47 -7.83 -21.86
N TYR A 297 13.66 -8.14 -23.12
CA TYR A 297 13.20 -9.39 -23.72
C TYR A 297 14.28 -10.47 -23.55
N ASP A 298 13.94 -11.51 -22.83
CA ASP A 298 14.78 -12.68 -22.64
C ASP A 298 14.24 -13.84 -23.50
N PRO A 299 14.92 -14.22 -24.58
CA PRO A 299 14.47 -15.32 -25.45
C PRO A 299 14.46 -16.68 -24.74
N ASP A 300 15.25 -16.85 -23.66
CA ASP A 300 15.23 -18.07 -22.84
C ASP A 300 14.09 -18.09 -21.83
N ARG A 301 13.36 -17.01 -21.75
CA ARG A 301 12.27 -16.85 -20.80
C ARG A 301 11.03 -17.64 -21.23
N ILE A 302 11.19 -18.93 -21.28
CA ILE A 302 10.10 -19.85 -21.30
C ILE A 302 9.96 -20.37 -19.86
N ASN A 303 9.35 -19.55 -18.98
CA ASN A 303 8.91 -20.01 -17.66
C ASN A 303 7.67 -20.89 -17.84
N TYR A 304 7.91 -22.09 -18.36
CA TYR A 304 6.90 -23.06 -18.73
C TYR A 304 6.14 -23.71 -17.57
N SER A 305 6.52 -23.48 -16.32
CA SER A 305 5.91 -24.27 -15.24
C SER A 305 4.46 -23.89 -14.94
N GLY A 306 4.14 -22.59 -14.78
CA GLY A 306 2.75 -22.17 -14.53
C GLY A 306 1.91 -22.06 -15.81
N ASP A 307 2.50 -21.50 -16.83
CA ASP A 307 1.85 -21.28 -18.13
C ASP A 307 1.56 -22.60 -18.83
N LEU A 308 2.50 -23.55 -18.76
CA LEU A 308 2.35 -24.87 -19.35
C LEU A 308 1.26 -25.69 -18.65
N GLU A 309 1.05 -25.53 -17.35
CA GLU A 309 -0.05 -26.20 -16.63
C GLU A 309 -1.42 -25.68 -17.08
N VAL A 310 -1.57 -24.38 -17.29
CA VAL A 310 -2.81 -23.78 -17.80
C VAL A 310 -3.08 -24.29 -19.23
N PHE A 311 -2.05 -24.27 -20.10
CA PHE A 311 -2.14 -24.85 -21.44
C PHE A 311 -2.50 -26.33 -21.42
N ALA A 312 -1.82 -27.12 -20.59
CA ALA A 312 -2.07 -28.53 -20.43
C ALA A 312 -3.51 -28.84 -19.97
N LYS A 313 -4.05 -28.08 -19.02
CA LYS A 313 -5.45 -28.17 -18.60
C LYS A 313 -6.41 -27.83 -19.73
N ARG A 314 -6.15 -26.76 -20.47
CA ARG A 314 -7.01 -26.33 -21.56
C ARG A 314 -7.13 -27.37 -22.67
N TYR A 315 -6.00 -27.97 -23.03
CA TYR A 315 -5.94 -28.95 -24.11
C TYR A 315 -5.98 -30.43 -23.61
N GLN A 316 -6.28 -30.61 -22.32
CA GLN A 316 -6.39 -31.93 -21.67
C GLN A 316 -5.17 -32.82 -21.90
N LEU A 317 -3.97 -32.21 -21.76
CA LEU A 317 -2.73 -32.94 -21.94
C LEU A 317 -2.44 -33.85 -20.74
N THR A 318 -1.92 -35.02 -21.01
CA THR A 318 -1.41 -35.92 -19.96
C THR A 318 -0.07 -35.41 -19.41
N ALA A 319 0.34 -35.91 -18.24
CA ALA A 319 1.63 -35.59 -17.65
C ALA A 319 2.82 -35.96 -18.56
N ALA A 320 2.73 -37.00 -19.35
CA ALA A 320 3.74 -37.39 -20.33
C ALA A 320 3.78 -36.39 -21.51
N GLU A 321 2.63 -36.05 -22.06
CA GLU A 321 2.52 -35.05 -23.15
C GLU A 321 3.00 -33.68 -22.71
N THR A 322 2.69 -33.24 -21.48
CA THR A 322 3.17 -31.98 -20.92
C THR A 322 4.69 -31.97 -20.76
N ARG A 323 5.31 -33.07 -20.33
CA ARG A 323 6.78 -33.21 -20.28
C ARG A 323 7.42 -33.14 -21.66
N ILE A 324 6.83 -33.77 -22.65
CA ILE A 324 7.30 -33.74 -24.05
C ILE A 324 7.19 -32.30 -24.58
N LEU A 325 6.05 -31.64 -24.41
CA LEU A 325 5.85 -30.26 -24.82
C LEU A 325 6.87 -29.32 -24.18
N LYS A 326 7.15 -29.50 -22.88
CA LYS A 326 8.20 -28.73 -22.17
C LYS A 326 9.57 -28.83 -22.86
N ASN A 327 9.97 -30.04 -23.24
CA ASN A 327 11.28 -30.23 -23.89
C ASN A 327 11.27 -29.72 -25.34
N LEU A 328 10.14 -29.81 -26.08
CA LEU A 328 10.00 -29.14 -27.39
C LEU A 328 10.17 -27.65 -27.32
N LEU A 329 9.59 -27.04 -26.30
CA LEU A 329 9.70 -25.59 -26.07
C LEU A 329 11.15 -25.17 -25.75
N LEU A 330 11.96 -26.06 -25.16
CA LEU A 330 13.40 -25.90 -24.96
C LEU A 330 14.22 -26.16 -26.26
N GLN A 331 13.56 -26.27 -27.39
CA GLN A 331 14.17 -26.47 -28.72
C GLN A 331 15.01 -27.76 -28.84
N GLN A 332 14.76 -28.75 -27.97
CA GLN A 332 15.43 -30.06 -28.06
C GLN A 332 14.93 -30.84 -29.28
N SER A 333 15.84 -31.54 -29.92
CA SER A 333 15.49 -32.46 -30.99
C SER A 333 14.70 -33.68 -30.47
N THR A 334 13.94 -34.35 -31.35
CA THR A 334 13.21 -35.57 -30.97
C THR A 334 14.12 -36.68 -30.43
N ALA A 335 15.36 -36.74 -30.87
CA ALA A 335 16.33 -37.72 -30.37
C ALA A 335 16.75 -37.37 -28.92
N GLU A 336 17.05 -36.11 -28.65
CA GLU A 336 17.40 -35.64 -27.32
C GLU A 336 16.22 -35.76 -26.34
N ILE A 337 15.00 -35.44 -26.76
CA ILE A 337 13.81 -35.61 -25.93
C ILE A 337 13.60 -37.08 -25.55
N ALA A 338 13.73 -38.00 -26.49
CA ALA A 338 13.60 -39.40 -26.24
C ALA A 338 14.66 -39.91 -25.22
N GLN A 339 15.88 -39.40 -25.35
CA GLN A 339 16.98 -39.71 -24.42
C GLN A 339 16.73 -39.12 -23.02
N VAL A 340 16.35 -37.85 -22.91
CA VAL A 340 16.08 -37.17 -21.63
C VAL A 340 14.91 -37.78 -20.87
N LEU A 341 13.87 -38.24 -21.60
CA LEU A 341 12.69 -38.82 -21.00
C LEU A 341 12.77 -40.35 -20.87
N HIS A 342 13.89 -40.97 -21.27
CA HIS A 342 14.12 -42.42 -21.24
C HIS A 342 13.02 -43.21 -21.95
N ILE A 343 12.54 -42.73 -23.12
CA ILE A 343 11.53 -43.39 -23.94
C ILE A 343 12.06 -43.69 -25.35
N SER A 344 11.43 -44.63 -26.03
CA SER A 344 11.78 -44.89 -27.43
C SER A 344 11.34 -43.74 -28.34
N ILE A 345 12.03 -43.55 -29.47
CA ILE A 345 11.63 -42.58 -30.51
C ILE A 345 10.23 -42.89 -31.02
N HIS A 346 9.87 -44.19 -31.09
CA HIS A 346 8.53 -44.63 -31.49
C HIS A 346 7.46 -44.17 -30.49
N THR A 347 7.69 -44.34 -29.21
CA THR A 347 6.82 -43.85 -28.12
C THR A 347 6.68 -42.32 -28.17
N LEU A 348 7.77 -41.60 -28.36
CA LEU A 348 7.75 -40.15 -28.52
C LEU A 348 6.88 -39.72 -29.69
N ARG A 349 7.01 -40.35 -30.86
CA ARG A 349 6.18 -40.06 -32.04
C ARG A 349 4.70 -40.28 -31.78
N THR A 350 4.34 -41.32 -31.03
CA THR A 350 2.95 -41.60 -30.63
C THR A 350 2.39 -40.44 -29.77
N HIS A 351 3.15 -40.00 -28.78
CA HIS A 351 2.76 -38.84 -27.94
C HIS A 351 2.68 -37.54 -28.73
N LEU A 352 3.60 -37.28 -29.68
CA LEU A 352 3.54 -36.13 -30.54
C LEU A 352 2.29 -36.12 -31.42
N LYS A 353 1.92 -37.27 -31.97
CA LYS A 353 0.68 -37.43 -32.75
C LYS A 353 -0.57 -37.11 -31.90
N SER A 354 -0.58 -37.55 -30.66
CA SER A 354 -1.66 -37.24 -29.70
C SER A 354 -1.68 -35.74 -29.35
N LEU A 355 -0.51 -35.14 -29.10
CA LEU A 355 -0.37 -33.69 -28.86
C LEU A 355 -0.92 -32.88 -30.02
N PHE A 356 -0.53 -33.20 -31.25
CA PHE A 356 -1.01 -32.48 -32.44
C PHE A 356 -2.54 -32.63 -32.58
N ALA A 357 -3.10 -33.80 -32.33
CA ALA A 357 -4.54 -34.00 -32.39
C ALA A 357 -5.30 -33.20 -31.32
N LYS A 358 -4.77 -33.13 -30.09
CA LYS A 358 -5.41 -32.40 -28.99
C LYS A 358 -5.33 -30.87 -29.14
N THR A 359 -4.28 -30.38 -29.80
CA THR A 359 -4.03 -28.94 -29.98
C THR A 359 -4.42 -28.41 -31.35
N ASP A 360 -4.96 -29.28 -32.22
CA ASP A 360 -5.28 -28.99 -33.62
C ASP A 360 -4.11 -28.38 -34.38
N THR A 361 -2.91 -28.92 -34.17
CA THR A 361 -1.68 -28.52 -34.87
C THR A 361 -1.18 -29.64 -35.78
N LYS A 362 -0.44 -29.27 -36.84
CA LYS A 362 0.03 -30.23 -37.87
C LYS A 362 1.48 -30.65 -37.68
N ASN A 363 2.26 -29.88 -36.94
CA ASN A 363 3.69 -30.11 -36.74
C ASN A 363 4.22 -29.47 -35.45
N GLN A 364 5.45 -29.78 -35.10
CA GLN A 364 6.12 -29.25 -33.90
C GLN A 364 6.20 -27.70 -33.89
N ARG A 365 6.47 -27.09 -35.05
CA ARG A 365 6.59 -25.65 -35.15
C ARG A 365 5.27 -24.95 -34.87
N GLU A 366 4.17 -25.47 -35.38
CA GLU A 366 2.82 -24.95 -35.12
C GLU A 366 2.47 -25.10 -33.64
N LEU A 367 2.73 -26.28 -33.05
CA LEU A 367 2.49 -26.54 -31.62
C LEU A 367 3.28 -25.59 -30.73
N VAL A 368 4.56 -25.41 -31.01
CA VAL A 368 5.42 -24.48 -30.25
C VAL A 368 4.93 -23.03 -30.39
N ASN A 369 4.56 -22.61 -31.62
CA ASN A 369 4.01 -21.28 -31.85
C ASN A 369 2.68 -21.08 -31.14
N LEU A 370 1.76 -22.06 -31.20
CA LEU A 370 0.50 -22.01 -30.46
C LEU A 370 0.72 -21.86 -28.96
N CYS A 371 1.64 -22.64 -28.39
CA CYS A 371 1.95 -22.57 -26.98
C CYS A 371 2.59 -21.22 -26.61
N ARG A 372 3.46 -20.66 -27.45
CA ARG A 372 4.09 -19.35 -27.24
C ARG A 372 3.13 -18.18 -27.38
N SER A 373 2.17 -18.26 -28.27
CA SER A 373 1.16 -17.21 -28.53
C SER A 373 -0.05 -17.33 -27.61
N TYR A 374 -0.12 -18.37 -26.78
CA TYR A 374 -1.24 -18.57 -25.88
C TYR A 374 -1.32 -17.45 -24.84
N PRO A 375 -2.45 -16.71 -24.77
CA PRO A 375 -2.58 -15.62 -23.82
C PRO A 375 -2.70 -16.22 -22.41
N PHE A 376 -1.63 -16.17 -21.68
CA PHE A 376 -1.61 -16.51 -20.25
C PHE A 376 -2.04 -15.28 -19.47
N ILE A 377 -3.22 -15.33 -18.91
CA ILE A 377 -3.80 -14.27 -18.06
C ILE A 377 -3.22 -14.39 -16.65
#